data_cfa40bf1e03cb687994f8744699574a5
#
_entry.id   cfa40bf1e03cb687994f8744699574a5
#
_cell.length_a   1.000
_cell.length_b   1.000
_cell.length_c   1.000
_cell.angle_alpha   90.00
_cell.angle_beta   90.00
_cell.angle_gamma   90.00
#
_symmetry.space_group_name_H-M   'P 1'
#
loop_
_entity.id
_entity.type
_entity.pdbx_description
1 polymer ?
#
loop_
_entity_poly.entity_id
_entity_poly.type
_entity_poly.pdbx_seq_one_letter_code
_entity_poly.pdbx_strand_id
1 'polypeptide(L)'
;LRRVIQAPAGKVLAYVDYASQEFAIAGALSGDESMIEDYLDSDDPYLSLARRANAVPADATKQTHAKERAAFKETALGVQFGMGAYTLSGRLGMGQGRAAELVAAHKEAYRRYWTWREALIDHVLTGGKVETRYGWRRKAGPLTKGTSIGNFLVQSTGAEILRLAITALEERGHKVVAPVHDAVLVEMEEQGHEQELEAIRAMMKRAGRVVT
;
A
#
# COMPACT_ATOMS: atom_id res chain seq x y z
N LEU A 1 -10.18 20.54 -2.57
CA LEU A 1 -11.26 19.97 -1.75
C LEU A 1 -10.83 19.77 -0.29
N ARG A 2 -9.67 19.16 0.03
CA ARG A 2 -9.23 18.91 1.43
C ARG A 2 -9.17 20.16 2.31
N ARG A 3 -8.87 21.35 1.74
CA ARG A 3 -8.83 22.63 2.46
C ARG A 3 -10.21 23.20 2.81
N VAL A 4 -11.29 22.61 2.29
CA VAL A 4 -12.67 23.04 2.57
C VAL A 4 -13.20 22.41 3.86
N ILE A 5 -12.66 21.26 4.26
CA ILE A 5 -13.01 20.59 5.49
C ILE A 5 -12.19 21.23 6.62
N GLN A 6 -12.85 21.89 7.54
CA GLN A 6 -12.24 22.58 8.67
C GLN A 6 -12.86 22.08 9.97
N ALA A 7 -12.04 22.00 11.02
CA ALA A 7 -12.56 21.67 12.35
C ALA A 7 -13.41 22.83 12.88
N PRO A 8 -14.56 22.56 13.53
CA PRO A 8 -15.27 23.58 14.32
C PRO A 8 -14.43 24.10 15.48
N ALA A 9 -14.85 25.20 16.09
CA ALA A 9 -14.19 25.75 17.28
C ALA A 9 -14.14 24.70 18.42
N GLY A 10 -12.98 24.53 19.04
CA GLY A 10 -12.74 23.56 20.11
C GLY A 10 -12.54 22.11 19.62
N LYS A 11 -12.49 21.90 18.30
CA LYS A 11 -12.23 20.60 17.68
C LYS A 11 -10.96 20.60 16.87
N VAL A 12 -10.40 19.40 16.63
CA VAL A 12 -9.28 19.15 15.72
C VAL A 12 -9.66 18.07 14.72
N LEU A 13 -9.01 18.09 13.56
CA LEU A 13 -9.12 17.03 12.57
C LEU A 13 -7.82 16.24 12.51
N ALA A 14 -7.89 14.95 12.78
CA ALA A 14 -6.77 14.03 12.59
C ALA A 14 -6.91 13.29 11.27
N TYR A 15 -5.84 13.31 10.48
CA TYR A 15 -5.69 12.49 9.29
C TYR A 15 -4.82 11.28 9.66
N VAL A 16 -5.43 10.10 9.75
CA VAL A 16 -4.77 8.85 10.15
C VAL A 16 -4.69 7.92 8.96
N ASP A 17 -3.47 7.59 8.54
CA ASP A 17 -3.13 6.89 7.31
C ASP A 17 -2.42 5.57 7.60
N TYR A 18 -2.65 4.55 6.76
CA TYR A 18 -1.88 3.32 6.80
C TYR A 18 -0.52 3.52 6.09
N ALA A 19 0.56 3.22 6.79
CA ALA A 19 1.89 3.29 6.20
C ALA A 19 2.09 2.18 5.16
N SER A 20 2.36 2.55 3.90
CA SER A 20 2.67 1.62 2.81
C SER A 20 1.69 0.44 2.71
N GLN A 21 0.38 0.69 2.86
CA GLN A 21 -0.66 -0.33 2.99
C GLN A 21 -0.61 -1.38 1.88
N GLU A 22 -0.51 -0.95 0.63
CA GLU A 22 -0.53 -1.84 -0.53
C GLU A 22 0.68 -2.77 -0.58
N PHE A 23 1.84 -2.28 -0.12
CA PHE A 23 3.05 -3.09 -0.01
C PHE A 23 2.90 -4.17 1.08
N ALA A 24 2.39 -3.79 2.25
CA ALA A 24 2.12 -4.70 3.35
C ALA A 24 1.11 -5.80 2.97
N ILE A 25 0.01 -5.41 2.31
CA ILE A 25 -1.02 -6.35 1.83
C ILE A 25 -0.44 -7.31 0.79
N ALA A 26 0.38 -6.81 -0.14
CA ALA A 26 1.02 -7.66 -1.15
C ALA A 26 1.92 -8.72 -0.52
N GLY A 27 2.74 -8.33 0.47
CA GLY A 27 3.56 -9.24 1.26
C GLY A 27 2.73 -10.30 1.99
N ALA A 28 1.68 -9.86 2.70
CA ALA A 28 0.82 -10.76 3.46
C ALA A 28 0.07 -11.77 2.57
N LEU A 29 -0.54 -11.32 1.45
CA LEU A 29 -1.31 -12.20 0.55
C LEU A 29 -0.43 -13.18 -0.22
N SER A 30 0.78 -12.77 -0.62
CA SER A 30 1.72 -13.63 -1.34
C SER A 30 2.54 -14.52 -0.41
N GLY A 31 2.63 -14.16 0.87
CA GLY A 31 3.55 -14.76 1.84
C GLY A 31 5.01 -14.49 1.48
N ASP A 32 5.33 -13.40 0.79
CA ASP A 32 6.70 -13.04 0.43
C ASP A 32 7.43 -12.52 1.67
N GLU A 33 8.33 -13.33 2.18
CA GLU A 33 9.07 -13.07 3.42
C GLU A 33 9.93 -11.80 3.30
N SER A 34 10.54 -11.56 2.14
CA SER A 34 11.33 -10.34 1.92
C SER A 34 10.49 -9.07 1.97
N MET A 35 9.25 -9.09 1.43
CA MET A 35 8.33 -7.96 1.57
C MET A 35 7.88 -7.75 3.01
N ILE A 36 7.63 -8.86 3.73
CA ILE A 36 7.20 -8.81 5.13
C ILE A 36 8.32 -8.25 6.01
N GLU A 37 9.55 -8.75 5.85
CA GLU A 37 10.74 -8.24 6.53
C GLU A 37 10.98 -6.76 6.24
N ASP A 38 10.98 -6.37 4.95
CA ASP A 38 11.19 -4.98 4.55
C ASP A 38 10.12 -4.04 5.13
N TYR A 39 8.90 -4.53 5.37
CA TYR A 39 7.82 -3.76 5.99
C TYR A 39 7.93 -3.69 7.52
N LEU A 40 8.30 -4.79 8.19
CA LEU A 40 8.30 -4.90 9.66
C LEU A 40 9.60 -4.40 10.28
N ASP A 41 10.74 -4.76 9.68
CA ASP A 41 12.07 -4.60 10.28
C ASP A 41 12.81 -3.37 9.76
N SER A 42 12.31 -2.74 8.69
CA SER A 42 12.90 -1.53 8.15
C SER A 42 12.09 -0.28 8.52
N ASP A 43 12.80 0.82 8.79
CA ASP A 43 12.16 2.14 8.92
C ASP A 43 11.46 2.59 7.62
N ASP A 44 11.82 1.98 6.50
CA ASP A 44 11.31 2.34 5.17
C ASP A 44 11.53 1.24 4.14
N PRO A 45 10.45 0.55 3.68
CA PRO A 45 10.56 -0.56 2.72
C PRO A 45 11.14 -0.13 1.36
N TYR A 46 11.01 1.14 1.00
CA TYR A 46 11.55 1.66 -0.25
C TYR A 46 13.07 1.87 -0.19
N LEU A 47 13.60 2.24 0.97
CA LEU A 47 15.05 2.27 1.21
C LEU A 47 15.62 0.85 1.30
N SER A 48 14.88 -0.11 1.85
CA SER A 48 15.29 -1.52 1.82
C SER A 48 15.47 -2.03 0.40
N LEU A 49 14.50 -1.75 -0.48
CA LEU A 49 14.63 -2.08 -1.91
C LEU A 49 15.83 -1.37 -2.55
N ALA A 50 16.07 -0.10 -2.20
CA ALA A 50 17.23 0.66 -2.72
C ALA A 50 18.58 0.05 -2.27
N ARG A 51 18.66 -0.42 -1.03
CA ARG A 51 19.85 -1.14 -0.51
C ARG A 51 20.05 -2.48 -1.21
N ARG A 52 18.99 -3.28 -1.38
CA ARG A 52 19.03 -4.55 -2.14
C ARG A 52 19.48 -4.35 -3.59
N ALA A 53 19.13 -3.23 -4.20
CA ALA A 53 19.57 -2.83 -5.54
C ALA A 53 20.96 -2.17 -5.58
N ASN A 54 21.68 -2.10 -4.45
CA ASN A 54 22.96 -1.41 -4.29
C ASN A 54 22.95 0.05 -4.77
N ALA A 55 21.80 0.71 -4.68
CA ALA A 55 21.63 2.10 -5.10
C ALA A 55 21.93 3.11 -3.99
N VAL A 56 21.91 2.66 -2.74
CA VAL A 56 22.22 3.45 -1.55
C VAL A 56 23.03 2.61 -0.55
N PRO A 57 23.85 3.22 0.31
CA PRO A 57 24.57 2.50 1.36
C PRO A 57 23.64 1.94 2.44
N ALA A 58 24.16 1.05 3.29
CA ALA A 58 23.38 0.37 4.32
C ALA A 58 22.80 1.33 5.38
N ASP A 59 23.49 2.42 5.65
CA ASP A 59 23.12 3.47 6.62
C ASP A 59 22.26 4.59 6.03
N ALA A 60 21.80 4.46 4.76
CA ALA A 60 20.93 5.44 4.13
C ALA A 60 19.64 5.66 4.93
N THR A 61 19.25 6.92 5.09
CA THR A 61 18.03 7.33 5.79
C THR A 61 17.12 8.16 4.89
N LYS A 62 15.87 8.37 5.30
CA LYS A 62 14.91 9.26 4.61
C LYS A 62 15.44 10.70 4.46
N GLN A 63 16.30 11.14 5.37
CA GLN A 63 16.88 12.47 5.39
C GLN A 63 18.09 12.56 4.47
N THR A 64 18.98 11.57 4.52
CA THR A 64 20.24 11.59 3.75
C THR A 64 20.06 11.22 2.29
N HIS A 65 19.08 10.36 1.96
CA HIS A 65 18.84 9.81 0.61
C HIS A 65 17.39 10.01 0.14
N ALA A 66 16.85 11.23 0.34
CA ALA A 66 15.45 11.54 0.04
C ALA A 66 15.08 11.37 -1.45
N LYS A 67 16.02 11.68 -2.36
CA LYS A 67 15.80 11.56 -3.82
C LYS A 67 15.75 10.09 -4.26
N GLU A 68 16.71 9.32 -3.82
CA GLU A 68 16.79 7.87 -4.10
C GLU A 68 15.56 7.16 -3.53
N ARG A 69 15.21 7.48 -2.28
CA ARG A 69 14.00 6.97 -1.65
C ARG A 69 12.73 7.28 -2.46
N ALA A 70 12.60 8.52 -2.95
CA ALA A 70 11.45 8.92 -3.75
C ALA A 70 11.38 8.12 -5.07
N ALA A 71 12.52 7.94 -5.75
CA ALA A 71 12.61 7.14 -6.98
C ALA A 71 12.27 5.66 -6.70
N PHE A 72 12.77 5.08 -5.61
CA PHE A 72 12.47 3.71 -5.24
C PHE A 72 11.04 3.51 -4.75
N LYS A 73 10.43 4.50 -4.09
CA LYS A 73 9.00 4.48 -3.77
C LYS A 73 8.16 4.45 -5.05
N GLU A 74 8.46 5.30 -6.02
CA GLU A 74 7.74 5.32 -7.30
C GLU A 74 7.98 4.03 -8.09
N THR A 75 9.21 3.50 -8.05
CA THR A 75 9.53 2.20 -8.65
C THR A 75 8.74 1.08 -8.00
N ALA A 76 8.80 0.93 -6.68
CA ALA A 76 8.14 -0.15 -5.95
C ALA A 76 6.63 -0.17 -6.23
N LEU A 77 5.96 0.96 -6.02
CA LEU A 77 4.53 1.08 -6.24
C LEU A 77 4.16 0.92 -7.72
N GLY A 78 4.88 1.61 -8.62
CA GLY A 78 4.60 1.54 -10.05
C GLY A 78 4.77 0.11 -10.60
N VAL A 79 5.86 -0.56 -10.29
CA VAL A 79 6.16 -1.92 -10.73
C VAL A 79 5.19 -2.92 -10.12
N GLN A 80 4.87 -2.78 -8.83
CA GLN A 80 3.86 -3.61 -8.16
C GLN A 80 2.51 -3.53 -8.88
N PHE A 81 2.10 -2.35 -9.35
CA PHE A 81 0.89 -2.15 -10.14
C PHE A 81 1.02 -2.48 -11.62
N GLY A 82 2.14 -3.00 -12.07
CA GLY A 82 2.36 -3.49 -13.43
C GLY A 82 2.97 -2.46 -14.38
N MET A 83 3.62 -1.42 -13.85
CA MET A 83 4.39 -0.48 -14.67
C MET A 83 5.63 -1.18 -15.24
N GLY A 84 5.81 -1.12 -16.56
CA GLY A 84 7.01 -1.60 -17.23
C GLY A 84 8.10 -0.55 -17.31
N ALA A 85 9.30 -0.98 -17.75
CA ALA A 85 10.49 -0.15 -17.85
C ALA A 85 10.30 1.12 -18.70
N TYR A 86 9.54 1.03 -19.79
CA TYR A 86 9.26 2.18 -20.66
C TYR A 86 8.54 3.31 -19.90
N THR A 87 7.47 2.98 -19.20
CA THR A 87 6.69 3.97 -18.43
C THR A 87 7.49 4.50 -17.23
N LEU A 88 8.24 3.61 -16.55
CA LEU A 88 9.09 3.97 -15.42
C LEU A 88 10.20 4.93 -15.84
N SER A 89 10.86 4.70 -17.00
CA SER A 89 11.90 5.59 -17.52
C SER A 89 11.39 7.01 -17.77
N GLY A 90 10.19 7.14 -18.36
CA GLY A 90 9.57 8.44 -18.58
C GLY A 90 9.20 9.16 -17.28
N ARG A 91 8.72 8.44 -16.27
CA ARG A 91 8.37 9.04 -14.97
C ARG A 91 9.56 9.52 -14.17
N LEU A 92 10.64 8.74 -14.16
CA LEU A 92 11.84 9.05 -13.38
C LEU A 92 12.86 9.88 -14.17
N GLY A 93 12.60 10.16 -15.46
CA GLY A 93 13.53 10.90 -16.32
C GLY A 93 14.87 10.19 -16.53
N MET A 94 14.88 8.85 -16.56
CA MET A 94 16.09 8.04 -16.71
C MET A 94 16.07 7.21 -18.01
N GLY A 95 17.23 6.69 -18.41
CA GLY A 95 17.34 5.80 -19.55
C GLY A 95 16.56 4.49 -19.35
N GLN A 96 16.02 3.91 -20.45
CA GLN A 96 15.23 2.66 -20.39
C GLN A 96 16.02 1.47 -19.83
N GLY A 97 17.31 1.39 -20.10
CA GLY A 97 18.18 0.33 -19.53
C GLY A 97 18.19 0.38 -18.01
N ARG A 98 18.37 1.56 -17.42
CA ARG A 98 18.35 1.74 -15.97
C ARG A 98 16.96 1.45 -15.36
N ALA A 99 15.90 1.86 -16.04
CA ALA A 99 14.54 1.52 -15.60
C ALA A 99 14.27 0.00 -15.66
N ALA A 100 14.79 -0.70 -16.68
CA ALA A 100 14.70 -2.15 -16.77
C ALA A 100 15.45 -2.86 -15.63
N GLU A 101 16.64 -2.36 -15.25
CA GLU A 101 17.38 -2.86 -14.09
C GLU A 101 16.58 -2.69 -12.79
N LEU A 102 15.91 -1.55 -12.57
CA LEU A 102 15.08 -1.33 -11.39
C LEU A 102 13.86 -2.26 -11.35
N VAL A 103 13.21 -2.50 -12.49
CA VAL A 103 12.11 -3.46 -12.60
C VAL A 103 12.61 -4.87 -12.28
N ALA A 104 13.76 -5.26 -12.82
CA ALA A 104 14.38 -6.56 -12.57
C ALA A 104 14.76 -6.72 -11.09
N ALA A 105 15.37 -5.71 -10.49
CA ALA A 105 15.72 -5.69 -9.06
C ALA A 105 14.51 -5.87 -8.16
N HIS A 106 13.39 -5.19 -8.47
CA HIS A 106 12.14 -5.37 -7.72
C HIS A 106 11.60 -6.80 -7.85
N LYS A 107 11.64 -7.37 -9.05
CA LYS A 107 11.17 -8.75 -9.28
C LYS A 107 12.06 -9.78 -8.58
N GLU A 108 13.36 -9.55 -8.60
CA GLU A 108 14.34 -10.39 -7.92
C GLU A 108 14.20 -10.33 -6.39
N ALA A 109 14.02 -9.13 -5.84
CA ALA A 109 13.84 -8.93 -4.40
C ALA A 109 12.58 -9.62 -3.87
N TYR A 110 11.49 -9.60 -4.63
CA TYR A 110 10.16 -10.08 -4.21
C TYR A 110 9.63 -11.19 -5.13
N ARG A 111 10.44 -12.24 -5.32
CA ARG A 111 10.14 -13.35 -6.26
C ARG A 111 8.83 -14.06 -5.94
N ARG A 112 8.55 -14.29 -4.65
CA ARG A 112 7.37 -15.03 -4.23
C ARG A 112 6.10 -14.24 -4.54
N TYR A 113 6.11 -12.93 -4.33
CA TYR A 113 5.03 -12.04 -4.73
C TYR A 113 4.78 -12.11 -6.25
N TRP A 114 5.82 -12.05 -7.06
CA TRP A 114 5.67 -12.10 -8.52
C TRP A 114 5.15 -13.45 -9.02
N THR A 115 5.64 -14.56 -8.47
CA THR A 115 5.13 -15.91 -8.77
C THR A 115 3.66 -16.05 -8.38
N TRP A 116 3.28 -15.59 -7.18
CA TRP A 116 1.90 -15.57 -6.72
C TRP A 116 1.01 -14.73 -7.63
N ARG A 117 1.47 -13.54 -7.99
CA ARG A 117 0.72 -12.60 -8.84
C ARG A 117 0.51 -13.14 -10.26
N GLU A 118 1.51 -13.76 -10.86
CA GLU A 118 1.41 -14.39 -12.18
C GLU A 118 0.44 -15.57 -12.15
N ALA A 119 0.55 -16.46 -11.17
CA ALA A 119 -0.38 -17.58 -10.99
C ALA A 119 -1.82 -17.12 -10.79
N LEU A 120 -2.04 -16.02 -10.03
CA LEU A 120 -3.35 -15.41 -9.85
C LEU A 120 -3.95 -14.92 -11.18
N ILE A 121 -3.14 -14.25 -11.99
CA ILE A 121 -3.55 -13.72 -13.30
C ILE A 121 -3.93 -14.88 -14.22
N ASP A 122 -3.09 -15.90 -14.32
CA ASP A 122 -3.32 -17.07 -15.17
C ASP A 122 -4.59 -17.83 -14.74
N HIS A 123 -4.77 -18.05 -13.44
CA HIS A 123 -5.99 -18.68 -12.91
C HIS A 123 -7.28 -17.96 -13.36
N VAL A 124 -7.29 -16.63 -13.27
CA VAL A 124 -8.49 -15.86 -13.65
C VAL A 124 -8.69 -15.79 -15.15
N LEU A 125 -7.60 -15.65 -15.93
CA LEU A 125 -7.68 -15.63 -17.40
C LEU A 125 -8.10 -16.97 -17.99
N THR A 126 -7.83 -18.08 -17.32
CA THR A 126 -8.25 -19.44 -17.72
C THR A 126 -9.66 -19.81 -17.23
N GLY A 127 -10.44 -18.85 -16.76
CA GLY A 127 -11.86 -19.03 -16.39
C GLY A 127 -12.11 -19.17 -14.88
N GLY A 128 -11.06 -19.11 -14.06
CA GLY A 128 -11.18 -19.06 -12.61
C GLY A 128 -11.74 -17.74 -12.09
N LYS A 129 -11.87 -17.64 -10.79
CA LYS A 129 -12.25 -16.41 -10.08
C LYS A 129 -11.32 -16.18 -8.92
N VAL A 130 -11.15 -14.93 -8.54
CA VAL A 130 -10.54 -14.56 -7.26
C VAL A 130 -11.58 -13.88 -6.39
N GLU A 131 -11.41 -14.03 -5.08
CA GLU A 131 -12.33 -13.51 -4.07
C GLU A 131 -11.52 -12.99 -2.88
N THR A 132 -11.92 -11.83 -2.34
CA THR A 132 -11.38 -11.29 -1.09
C THR A 132 -11.99 -12.02 0.10
N ARG A 133 -11.45 -11.78 1.30
CA ARG A 133 -11.94 -12.37 2.54
C ARG A 133 -13.43 -12.12 2.79
N TYR A 134 -13.94 -10.95 2.41
CA TYR A 134 -15.35 -10.58 2.60
C TYR A 134 -16.19 -10.68 1.34
N GLY A 135 -15.74 -11.45 0.34
CA GLY A 135 -16.57 -11.90 -0.76
C GLY A 135 -16.60 -11.03 -2.00
N TRP A 136 -15.70 -10.04 -2.13
CA TRP A 136 -15.55 -9.34 -3.40
C TRP A 136 -14.91 -10.24 -4.43
N ARG A 137 -15.56 -10.35 -5.60
CA ARG A 137 -15.19 -11.31 -6.64
C ARG A 137 -14.75 -10.64 -7.92
N ARG A 138 -13.75 -11.23 -8.56
CA ARG A 138 -13.32 -10.85 -9.89
C ARG A 138 -13.24 -12.08 -10.80
N LYS A 139 -13.80 -11.95 -12.00
CA LYS A 139 -13.64 -12.87 -13.13
C LYS A 139 -13.08 -12.11 -14.32
N ALA A 140 -12.45 -12.81 -15.26
CA ALA A 140 -12.06 -12.24 -16.53
C ALA A 140 -13.28 -12.10 -17.45
N GLY A 141 -13.30 -11.02 -18.21
CA GLY A 141 -14.12 -10.84 -19.40
C GLY A 141 -13.21 -10.69 -20.63
N PRO A 142 -13.80 -10.59 -21.84
CA PRO A 142 -13.02 -10.60 -23.08
C PRO A 142 -11.92 -9.53 -23.20
N LEU A 143 -12.06 -8.40 -22.49
CA LEU A 143 -11.12 -7.28 -22.52
C LEU A 143 -10.37 -7.09 -21.19
N THR A 144 -10.39 -8.08 -20.30
CA THR A 144 -9.74 -7.97 -18.99
C THR A 144 -8.23 -8.00 -19.14
N LYS A 145 -7.55 -6.96 -18.65
CA LYS A 145 -6.09 -6.87 -18.62
C LYS A 145 -5.54 -7.60 -17.39
N GLY A 146 -4.45 -8.37 -17.56
CA GLY A 146 -3.77 -9.06 -16.46
C GLY A 146 -3.37 -8.14 -15.31
N THR A 147 -2.93 -6.90 -15.59
CA THR A 147 -2.63 -5.90 -14.56
C THR A 147 -3.83 -5.58 -13.66
N SER A 148 -5.04 -5.51 -14.24
CA SER A 148 -6.28 -5.28 -13.47
C SER A 148 -6.63 -6.45 -12.55
N ILE A 149 -6.31 -7.68 -12.95
CA ILE A 149 -6.47 -8.88 -12.12
C ILE A 149 -5.42 -8.87 -11.00
N GLY A 150 -4.14 -8.72 -11.35
CA GLY A 150 -3.04 -8.75 -10.39
C GLY A 150 -3.13 -7.68 -9.29
N ASN A 151 -3.79 -6.55 -9.57
CA ASN A 151 -3.97 -5.47 -8.60
C ASN A 151 -5.25 -5.63 -7.77
N PHE A 152 -6.21 -6.44 -8.24
CA PHE A 152 -7.55 -6.53 -7.64
C PHE A 152 -7.50 -6.95 -6.17
N LEU A 153 -6.80 -8.05 -5.84
CA LEU A 153 -6.79 -8.54 -4.46
C LEU A 153 -6.15 -7.53 -3.50
N VAL A 154 -5.03 -6.92 -3.88
CA VAL A 154 -4.34 -5.94 -3.03
C VAL A 154 -5.23 -4.72 -2.78
N GLN A 155 -5.81 -4.13 -3.83
CA GLN A 155 -6.65 -2.94 -3.70
C GLN A 155 -7.97 -3.20 -2.99
N SER A 156 -8.65 -4.31 -3.30
CA SER A 156 -9.91 -4.65 -2.64
C SER A 156 -9.71 -5.06 -1.18
N THR A 157 -8.63 -5.75 -0.84
CA THR A 157 -8.28 -6.03 0.56
C THR A 157 -8.01 -4.73 1.32
N GLY A 158 -7.30 -3.75 0.73
CA GLY A 158 -7.13 -2.43 1.33
C GLY A 158 -8.45 -1.72 1.60
N ALA A 159 -9.39 -1.78 0.65
CA ALA A 159 -10.73 -1.23 0.84
C ALA A 159 -11.53 -1.96 1.92
N GLU A 160 -11.37 -3.27 2.08
CA GLU A 160 -11.99 -4.04 3.17
C GLU A 160 -11.42 -3.66 4.54
N ILE A 161 -10.10 -3.50 4.63
CA ILE A 161 -9.42 -3.03 5.85
C ILE A 161 -9.96 -1.66 6.27
N LEU A 162 -10.01 -0.71 5.34
CA LEU A 162 -10.50 0.64 5.62
C LEU A 162 -11.96 0.63 6.06
N ARG A 163 -12.82 -0.14 5.38
CA ARG A 163 -14.23 -0.27 5.75
C ARG A 163 -14.40 -0.86 7.14
N LEU A 164 -13.68 -1.92 7.47
CA LEU A 164 -13.70 -2.51 8.81
C LEU A 164 -13.22 -1.53 9.87
N ALA A 165 -12.17 -0.76 9.57
CA ALA A 165 -11.66 0.28 10.47
C ALA A 165 -12.71 1.35 10.73
N ILE A 166 -13.35 1.89 9.68
CA ILE A 166 -14.40 2.91 9.81
C ILE A 166 -15.58 2.39 10.63
N THR A 167 -16.07 1.19 10.33
CA THR A 167 -17.17 0.58 11.11
C THR A 167 -16.79 0.47 12.59
N ALA A 168 -15.57 -0.02 12.89
CA ALA A 168 -15.12 -0.15 14.27
C ALA A 168 -14.93 1.19 15.00
N LEU A 169 -14.54 2.24 14.29
CA LEU A 169 -14.42 3.59 14.81
C LEU A 169 -15.81 4.18 15.14
N GLU A 170 -16.74 4.09 14.21
CA GLU A 170 -18.11 4.60 14.37
C GLU A 170 -18.88 3.87 15.49
N GLU A 171 -18.75 2.54 15.59
CA GLU A 171 -19.34 1.75 16.68
C GLU A 171 -18.84 2.16 18.07
N ARG A 172 -17.67 2.79 18.16
CA ARG A 172 -17.10 3.31 19.41
C ARG A 172 -17.31 4.81 19.61
N GLY A 173 -18.10 5.42 18.74
CA GLY A 173 -18.49 6.83 18.85
C GLY A 173 -17.44 7.83 18.34
N HIS A 174 -16.39 7.36 17.62
CA HIS A 174 -15.47 8.28 16.95
C HIS A 174 -16.13 8.90 15.73
N LYS A 175 -16.00 10.20 15.56
CA LYS A 175 -16.62 10.93 14.45
C LYS A 175 -15.76 10.88 13.19
N VAL A 176 -15.99 9.88 12.33
CA VAL A 176 -15.34 9.79 11.03
C VAL A 176 -15.96 10.81 10.08
N VAL A 177 -15.15 11.77 9.63
CA VAL A 177 -15.60 12.85 8.73
C VAL A 177 -15.53 12.40 7.28
N ALA A 178 -14.45 11.69 6.89
CA ALA A 178 -14.29 11.19 5.54
C ALA A 178 -13.24 10.06 5.46
N PRO A 179 -13.47 9.03 4.63
CA PRO A 179 -12.40 8.17 4.12
C PRO A 179 -11.62 8.91 3.02
N VAL A 180 -10.31 8.74 2.97
CA VAL A 180 -9.45 9.32 1.94
C VAL A 180 -8.39 8.30 1.52
N HIS A 181 -8.62 7.56 0.43
CA HIS A 181 -7.79 6.43 0.00
C HIS A 181 -7.67 5.33 1.07
N ASP A 182 -6.54 5.23 1.72
CA ASP A 182 -6.17 4.32 2.80
C ASP A 182 -6.14 4.99 4.18
N ALA A 183 -6.68 6.20 4.28
CA ALA A 183 -6.73 6.99 5.49
C ALA A 183 -8.16 7.32 5.92
N VAL A 184 -8.30 7.70 7.18
CA VAL A 184 -9.51 8.29 7.75
C VAL A 184 -9.25 9.69 8.25
N LEU A 185 -10.20 10.58 8.02
CA LEU A 185 -10.25 11.90 8.65
C LEU A 185 -11.25 11.83 9.81
N VAL A 186 -10.77 12.07 11.03
CA VAL A 186 -11.58 11.98 12.25
C VAL A 186 -11.60 13.33 12.96
N GLU A 187 -12.77 13.76 13.40
CA GLU A 187 -12.93 14.95 14.24
C GLU A 187 -12.87 14.54 15.71
N MET A 188 -12.06 15.24 16.49
CA MET A 188 -11.85 15.00 17.92
C MET A 188 -11.93 16.29 18.71
N GLU A 189 -12.07 16.21 20.04
CA GLU A 189 -11.92 17.35 20.92
C GLU A 189 -10.49 17.88 20.87
N GLU A 190 -10.30 19.19 20.93
CA GLU A 190 -8.97 19.80 20.94
C GLU A 190 -8.17 19.41 22.20
N GLN A 191 -8.87 19.26 23.33
CA GLN A 191 -8.27 18.80 24.58
C GLN A 191 -8.31 17.28 24.69
N GLY A 192 -7.15 16.66 24.97
CA GLY A 192 -7.04 15.21 25.19
C GLY A 192 -7.08 14.34 23.92
N HIS A 193 -6.98 14.94 22.72
CA HIS A 193 -7.04 14.22 21.45
C HIS A 193 -5.91 13.18 21.27
N GLU A 194 -4.80 13.32 22.00
CA GLU A 194 -3.68 12.36 21.87
C GLU A 194 -4.07 10.94 22.28
N GLN A 195 -4.83 10.79 23.38
CA GLN A 195 -5.30 9.47 23.83
C GLN A 195 -6.32 8.89 22.85
N GLU A 196 -7.22 9.71 22.33
CA GLU A 196 -8.19 9.31 21.33
C GLU A 196 -7.47 8.89 20.02
N LEU A 197 -6.46 9.64 19.59
CA LEU A 197 -5.66 9.33 18.41
C LEU A 197 -4.96 7.97 18.55
N GLU A 198 -4.41 7.64 19.70
CA GLU A 198 -3.81 6.32 19.95
C GLU A 198 -4.86 5.20 19.91
N ALA A 199 -6.06 5.41 20.44
CA ALA A 199 -7.15 4.46 20.32
C ALA A 199 -7.57 4.22 18.86
N ILE A 200 -7.68 5.29 18.06
CA ILE A 200 -7.97 5.24 16.62
C ILE A 200 -6.89 4.43 15.89
N ARG A 201 -5.61 4.73 16.13
CA ARG A 201 -4.48 3.98 15.54
C ARG A 201 -4.51 2.50 15.89
N ALA A 202 -4.81 2.16 17.14
CA ALA A 202 -4.92 0.78 17.58
C ALA A 202 -6.06 0.04 16.88
N MET A 203 -7.21 0.68 16.69
CA MET A 203 -8.35 0.10 15.96
C MET A 203 -8.05 -0.09 14.48
N MET A 204 -7.46 0.87 13.82
CA MET A 204 -7.02 0.75 12.42
C MET A 204 -6.01 -0.40 12.26
N LYS A 205 -5.00 -0.48 13.14
CA LYS A 205 -4.03 -1.59 13.14
C LYS A 205 -4.71 -2.95 13.33
N ARG A 206 -5.72 -3.03 14.22
CA ARG A 206 -6.49 -4.25 14.44
C ARG A 206 -7.28 -4.64 13.19
N ALA A 207 -7.90 -3.69 12.50
CA ALA A 207 -8.61 -3.95 11.25
C ALA A 207 -7.69 -4.58 10.18
N GLY A 208 -6.47 -4.07 10.02
CA GLY A 208 -5.46 -4.68 9.16
C GLY A 208 -5.19 -6.15 9.52
N ARG A 209 -4.91 -6.44 10.80
CA ARG A 209 -4.61 -7.80 11.28
C ARG A 209 -5.77 -8.80 11.13
N VAL A 210 -7.00 -8.33 11.08
CA VAL A 210 -8.18 -9.21 10.91
C VAL A 210 -8.35 -9.60 9.45
N VAL A 211 -7.98 -8.72 8.52
CA VAL A 211 -8.19 -8.93 7.08
C VAL A 211 -7.03 -9.66 6.43
N THR A 212 -5.80 -9.37 6.83
CA THR A 212 -4.55 -10.02 6.36
C THR A 212 -4.03 -11.04 7.34
#